data_191e37cad5db10b5f07592e5418b0e27
#
_entry.id   191e37cad5db10b5f07592e5418b0e27
#
_cell.length_a   1.000
_cell.length_b   1.000
_cell.length_c   1.000
_cell.angle_alpha   90.00
_cell.angle_beta   90.00
_cell.angle_gamma   90.00
#
_symmetry.space_group_name_H-M   'P 1'
#
loop_
_entity.id
_entity.type
_entity.pdbx_description
1 polymer ?
#
loop_
_entity_poly.entity_id
_entity_poly.type
_entity_poly.pdbx_seq_one_letter_code
_entity_poly.pdbx_strand_id
1 'polypeptide(L)'
;MYGINLHNNKDRYFTMGDNKPQKLAFLPFKRQITVSKENELSALLYHHREAFIGHEFEIIFNIERSYPPLLRRPAYPASPKSREALEIHIKELLYLGVIRKVCQNEKVEITTPVIVAWHNGKSRMVGDFRALNTWTVPDRYPIPKIQICLTQISQAVYITTIDARKGFHQKVVTPRARNYLRLIVHCGVYEYLRMPFGIKNAPSNLKIMMNEIFPEELAEGWLIIYIDDIIACSKTWQEHVDRLSRVLTKIHSVNMKASLKKFHFGFEELNALGHVVSGLSLGIEKNKVAAVFLKPMLQNKKEIQSFLAFSGY
;
A
#
# COMPACT_ATOMS: atom_id res chain seq x y z
N MET A 1 -0.14 4.95 -27.01
CA MET A 1 -0.74 6.14 -26.33
C MET A 1 -1.96 5.67 -25.56
N TYR A 2 -1.88 5.55 -24.24
CA TYR A 2 -3.01 5.07 -23.41
C TYR A 2 -3.70 6.30 -22.83
N GLY A 3 -4.85 6.68 -23.37
CA GLY A 3 -5.62 7.80 -22.87
C GLY A 3 -6.59 7.39 -21.78
N ILE A 4 -6.80 8.23 -20.77
CA ILE A 4 -7.93 8.13 -19.84
C ILE A 4 -9.10 8.87 -20.48
N ASN A 5 -10.17 8.16 -20.79
CA ASN A 5 -11.42 8.76 -21.26
C ASN A 5 -12.43 8.77 -20.10
N LEU A 6 -12.89 9.96 -19.72
CA LEU A 6 -13.96 10.14 -18.74
C LEU A 6 -15.29 10.13 -19.47
N HIS A 7 -16.15 9.16 -19.14
CA HIS A 7 -17.47 9.04 -19.72
C HIS A 7 -18.52 9.68 -18.81
N ASN A 8 -19.25 10.63 -19.34
CA ASN A 8 -20.24 11.45 -18.62
C ASN A 8 -21.63 10.78 -18.57
N ASN A 9 -21.67 9.48 -18.29
CA ASN A 9 -22.92 8.73 -18.15
C ASN A 9 -23.26 8.48 -16.69
N LYS A 10 -24.53 8.18 -16.38
CA LYS A 10 -25.07 7.97 -15.01
C LYS A 10 -24.27 7.01 -14.14
N ASP A 11 -23.39 6.18 -14.71
CA ASP A 11 -22.55 5.20 -14.00
C ASP A 11 -21.12 5.66 -13.73
N ARG A 12 -20.72 6.84 -14.16
CA ARG A 12 -19.44 7.50 -13.86
C ARG A 12 -18.23 6.54 -13.86
N TYR A 13 -17.77 6.17 -15.02
CA TYR A 13 -16.58 5.35 -15.23
C TYR A 13 -15.56 6.05 -16.13
N PHE A 14 -14.33 5.63 -16.06
CA PHE A 14 -13.27 6.04 -16.98
C PHE A 14 -12.64 4.80 -17.61
N THR A 15 -12.06 4.94 -18.79
CA THR A 15 -11.30 3.89 -19.46
C THR A 15 -9.82 4.24 -19.46
N MET A 16 -8.99 3.27 -19.05
CA MET A 16 -7.54 3.29 -19.29
C MET A 16 -7.24 2.30 -20.40
N GLY A 17 -6.35 2.63 -21.29
CA GLY A 17 -5.83 1.90 -22.48
C GLY A 17 -6.28 0.49 -22.83
N ASP A 18 -6.75 -0.28 -21.88
CA ASP A 18 -7.25 -1.66 -22.07
C ASP A 18 -8.76 -1.75 -22.34
N ASN A 19 -9.41 -0.65 -22.67
CA ASN A 19 -10.85 -0.53 -22.99
C ASN A 19 -11.84 -1.11 -21.94
N LYS A 20 -11.40 -1.43 -20.73
CA LYS A 20 -12.32 -1.85 -19.66
C LYS A 20 -12.75 -0.66 -18.82
N PRO A 21 -14.06 -0.33 -18.79
CA PRO A 21 -14.56 0.76 -17.97
C PRO A 21 -14.28 0.48 -16.48
N GLN A 22 -13.71 1.45 -15.78
CA GLN A 22 -13.46 1.38 -14.36
C GLN A 22 -14.30 2.43 -13.64
N LYS A 23 -15.15 1.97 -12.71
CA LYS A 23 -16.04 2.84 -11.95
C LYS A 23 -15.25 3.63 -10.91
N LEU A 24 -15.38 4.95 -10.95
CA LEU A 24 -14.92 5.80 -9.85
C LEU A 24 -15.76 5.44 -8.61
N ALA A 25 -15.10 5.00 -7.55
CA ALA A 25 -15.79 4.65 -6.31
C ALA A 25 -16.17 5.93 -5.54
N PHE A 26 -17.25 6.56 -5.96
CA PHE A 26 -17.95 7.52 -5.12
C PHE A 26 -18.85 6.72 -4.18
N LEU A 27 -18.43 6.59 -2.93
CA LEU A 27 -19.30 6.00 -1.91
C LEU A 27 -20.49 6.95 -1.63
N PRO A 28 -21.70 6.42 -1.38
CA PRO A 28 -22.86 7.22 -1.06
C PRO A 28 -22.75 7.72 0.40
N PHE A 29 -22.06 8.84 0.61
CA PHE A 29 -22.03 9.52 1.90
C PHE A 29 -22.98 10.70 1.93
N LYS A 30 -23.42 11.07 3.15
CA LYS A 30 -24.53 12.00 3.45
C LYS A 30 -24.39 13.43 2.91
N ARG A 31 -23.21 13.82 2.37
CA ARG A 31 -23.00 15.05 1.61
C ARG A 31 -22.20 14.74 0.36
N GLN A 32 -22.85 14.77 -0.78
CA GLN A 32 -22.20 14.65 -2.10
C GLN A 32 -21.56 16.00 -2.45
N ILE A 33 -20.34 15.95 -3.01
CA ILE A 33 -19.77 17.11 -3.71
C ILE A 33 -20.70 17.51 -4.84
N THR A 34 -20.83 18.84 -5.06
CA THR A 34 -21.70 19.37 -6.12
C THR A 34 -21.18 18.95 -7.50
N VAL A 35 -22.07 18.90 -8.52
CA VAL A 35 -21.71 18.57 -9.90
C VAL A 35 -20.58 19.46 -10.43
N SER A 36 -20.52 20.73 -10.04
CA SER A 36 -19.43 21.64 -10.39
C SER A 36 -18.08 21.18 -9.83
N LYS A 37 -18.02 20.80 -8.58
CA LYS A 37 -16.79 20.28 -7.94
C LYS A 37 -16.35 18.94 -8.53
N GLU A 38 -17.29 18.11 -8.94
CA GLU A 38 -16.99 16.84 -9.62
C GLU A 38 -16.37 17.05 -11.01
N ASN A 39 -16.85 18.05 -11.75
CA ASN A 39 -16.29 18.40 -13.05
C ASN A 39 -14.88 18.95 -12.93
N GLU A 40 -14.65 19.81 -11.94
CA GLU A 40 -13.33 20.37 -11.64
C GLU A 40 -12.32 19.27 -11.24
N LEU A 41 -12.74 18.35 -10.38
CA LEU A 41 -11.96 17.18 -10.01
C LEU A 41 -11.66 16.27 -11.21
N SER A 42 -12.63 16.04 -12.07
CA SER A 42 -12.47 15.25 -13.30
C SER A 42 -11.46 15.87 -14.25
N ALA A 43 -11.49 17.19 -14.41
CA ALA A 43 -10.53 17.94 -15.23
C ALA A 43 -9.11 17.83 -14.62
N LEU A 44 -8.97 17.96 -13.29
CA LEU A 44 -7.72 17.80 -12.59
C LEU A 44 -7.13 16.39 -12.78
N LEU A 45 -7.93 15.35 -12.61
CA LEU A 45 -7.49 13.96 -12.80
C LEU A 45 -7.08 13.69 -14.24
N TYR A 46 -7.80 14.26 -15.22
CA TYR A 46 -7.43 14.14 -16.63
C TYR A 46 -6.10 14.84 -16.93
N HIS A 47 -5.89 16.03 -16.37
CA HIS A 47 -4.65 16.77 -16.51
C HIS A 47 -3.44 15.97 -15.97
N HIS A 48 -3.61 15.33 -14.82
CA HIS A 48 -2.57 14.53 -14.16
C HIS A 48 -2.62 13.03 -14.48
N ARG A 49 -3.24 12.63 -15.60
CA ARG A 49 -3.39 11.19 -15.97
C ARG A 49 -2.08 10.41 -16.01
N GLU A 50 -0.97 11.06 -16.32
CA GLU A 50 0.37 10.46 -16.37
C GLU A 50 0.87 10.01 -14.98
N ALA A 51 0.40 10.63 -13.89
CA ALA A 51 0.73 10.22 -12.51
C ALA A 51 0.28 8.79 -12.18
N PHE A 52 -0.52 8.16 -13.03
CA PHE A 52 -1.01 6.79 -12.86
C PHE A 52 -0.21 5.75 -13.68
N ILE A 53 0.83 6.20 -14.40
CA ILE A 53 1.71 5.38 -15.28
C ILE A 53 3.16 5.62 -14.84
N GLY A 54 3.84 4.70 -14.15
CA GLY A 54 5.05 5.09 -13.44
C GLY A 54 6.34 4.31 -13.63
N HIS A 55 7.44 4.77 -13.02
CA HIS A 55 8.81 4.24 -12.98
C HIS A 55 9.43 4.14 -11.55
N GLU A 56 10.70 3.87 -11.43
CA GLU A 56 11.38 3.09 -10.37
C GLU A 56 12.19 3.91 -9.35
N PHE A 57 12.16 3.49 -8.06
CA PHE A 57 13.05 3.94 -6.99
C PHE A 57 13.97 2.81 -6.52
N GLU A 58 15.20 3.13 -6.13
CA GLU A 58 16.19 2.17 -5.68
C GLU A 58 16.18 1.98 -4.15
N ILE A 59 16.39 0.73 -3.68
CA ILE A 59 16.50 0.41 -2.26
C ILE A 59 17.84 -0.26 -1.95
N ILE A 60 18.48 0.17 -0.86
CA ILE A 60 19.63 -0.49 -0.25
C ILE A 60 19.15 -1.34 0.91
N PHE A 61 19.42 -2.64 0.87
CA PHE A 61 19.05 -3.57 1.93
C PHE A 61 20.27 -3.90 2.80
N ASN A 62 20.23 -3.48 4.06
CA ASN A 62 21.33 -3.68 4.99
C ASN A 62 21.13 -4.94 5.83
N ILE A 63 22.12 -5.85 5.82
CA ILE A 63 22.18 -7.06 6.64
C ILE A 63 23.46 -7.04 7.45
N GLU A 64 23.41 -7.59 8.67
CA GLU A 64 24.60 -7.80 9.48
C GLU A 64 25.63 -8.68 8.74
N ARG A 65 26.92 -8.32 8.87
CA ARG A 65 28.01 -8.91 8.04
C ARG A 65 28.22 -10.39 8.23
N SER A 66 27.84 -10.95 9.39
CA SER A 66 27.92 -12.37 9.71
C SER A 66 26.53 -12.97 9.90
N TYR A 67 26.01 -13.61 8.86
CA TYR A 67 24.75 -14.36 8.95
C TYR A 67 25.01 -15.86 8.94
N PRO A 68 24.24 -16.66 9.69
CA PRO A 68 24.45 -18.10 9.75
C PRO A 68 23.94 -18.80 8.48
N PRO A 69 24.45 -20.02 8.19
CA PRO A 69 23.98 -20.87 7.09
C PRO A 69 22.48 -21.20 7.14
N LEU A 70 21.83 -20.95 8.27
CA LEU A 70 20.39 -21.18 8.54
C LEU A 70 19.42 -20.36 7.67
N LEU A 71 19.91 -19.39 6.88
CA LEU A 71 19.05 -18.63 5.95
C LEU A 71 18.74 -19.40 4.65
N ARG A 72 19.38 -20.55 4.40
CA ARG A 72 19.03 -21.42 3.29
C ARG A 72 17.93 -22.39 3.71
N ARG A 73 16.69 -22.01 3.53
CA ARG A 73 15.51 -22.79 3.92
C ARG A 73 14.89 -23.50 2.72
N PRO A 74 14.40 -24.74 2.86
CA PRO A 74 13.68 -25.45 1.80
C PRO A 74 12.29 -24.85 1.58
N ALA A 75 11.70 -25.13 0.40
CA ALA A 75 10.31 -24.78 0.12
C ALA A 75 9.37 -25.50 1.11
N TYR A 76 8.31 -24.79 1.52
CA TYR A 76 7.27 -25.42 2.34
C TYR A 76 6.44 -26.40 1.52
N PRO A 77 5.98 -27.50 2.15
CA PRO A 77 4.97 -28.35 1.55
C PRO A 77 3.71 -27.53 1.24
N ALA A 78 3.16 -27.72 0.06
CA ALA A 78 1.98 -27.01 -0.38
C ALA A 78 0.92 -27.98 -0.93
N SER A 79 -0.35 -27.77 -0.54
CA SER A 79 -1.48 -28.51 -1.09
C SER A 79 -1.62 -28.24 -2.60
N PRO A 80 -2.30 -29.09 -3.39
CA PRO A 80 -2.54 -28.85 -4.82
C PRO A 80 -3.14 -27.47 -5.08
N LYS A 81 -4.14 -27.07 -4.33
CA LYS A 81 -4.78 -25.73 -4.40
C LYS A 81 -3.79 -24.59 -4.13
N SER A 82 -2.90 -24.76 -3.17
CA SER A 82 -1.87 -23.76 -2.86
C SER A 82 -0.78 -23.69 -3.93
N ARG A 83 -0.42 -24.81 -4.56
CA ARG A 83 0.54 -24.84 -5.68
C ARG A 83 0.00 -24.07 -6.89
N GLU A 84 -1.24 -24.33 -7.27
CA GLU A 84 -1.90 -23.61 -8.35
C GLU A 84 -1.95 -22.10 -8.09
N ALA A 85 -2.34 -21.69 -6.88
CA ALA A 85 -2.34 -20.29 -6.48
C ALA A 85 -0.93 -19.66 -6.53
N LEU A 86 0.12 -20.38 -6.09
CA LEU A 86 1.51 -19.92 -6.19
C LEU A 86 1.94 -19.71 -7.63
N GLU A 87 1.61 -20.61 -8.53
CA GLU A 87 1.95 -20.49 -9.96
C GLU A 87 1.30 -19.26 -10.60
N ILE A 88 0.03 -19.00 -10.26
CA ILE A 88 -0.68 -17.78 -10.72
C ILE A 88 0.03 -16.54 -10.24
N HIS A 89 0.35 -16.46 -8.93
CA HIS A 89 1.04 -15.30 -8.36
C HIS A 89 2.45 -15.12 -8.94
N ILE A 90 3.19 -16.20 -9.14
CA ILE A 90 4.53 -16.14 -9.73
C ILE A 90 4.46 -15.62 -11.16
N LYS A 91 3.53 -16.13 -11.98
CA LYS A 91 3.32 -15.63 -13.35
C LYS A 91 2.98 -14.14 -13.36
N GLU A 92 2.11 -13.68 -12.46
CA GLU A 92 1.79 -12.26 -12.32
C GLU A 92 3.02 -11.43 -11.96
N LEU A 93 3.80 -11.86 -10.97
CA LEU A 93 4.98 -11.11 -10.51
C LEU A 93 6.11 -11.10 -11.54
N LEU A 94 6.28 -12.18 -12.31
CA LEU A 94 7.21 -12.23 -13.45
C LEU A 94 6.78 -11.26 -14.55
N TYR A 95 5.50 -11.26 -14.91
CA TYR A 95 4.94 -10.35 -15.91
C TYR A 95 5.11 -8.88 -15.52
N LEU A 96 4.94 -8.57 -14.24
CA LEU A 96 5.12 -7.22 -13.70
C LEU A 96 6.61 -6.83 -13.47
N GLY A 97 7.56 -7.70 -13.74
CA GLY A 97 8.98 -7.45 -13.48
C GLY A 97 9.30 -7.25 -11.98
N VAL A 98 8.48 -7.78 -11.09
CA VAL A 98 8.72 -7.71 -9.63
C VAL A 98 9.72 -8.76 -9.18
N ILE A 99 9.69 -9.93 -9.81
CA ILE A 99 10.63 -11.03 -9.60
C ILE A 99 11.24 -11.48 -10.92
N ARG A 100 12.38 -12.18 -10.85
CA ARG A 100 12.92 -12.97 -11.96
C ARG A 100 13.21 -14.41 -11.51
N LYS A 101 13.26 -15.33 -12.44
CA LYS A 101 13.74 -16.70 -12.16
C LYS A 101 15.25 -16.68 -12.02
N VAL A 102 15.78 -17.35 -11.02
CA VAL A 102 17.23 -17.52 -10.81
C VAL A 102 17.73 -18.61 -11.73
N CYS A 103 18.83 -18.36 -12.45
CA CYS A 103 19.43 -19.32 -13.35
C CYS A 103 20.14 -20.45 -12.59
N GLN A 104 20.24 -21.63 -13.20
CA GLN A 104 20.84 -22.81 -12.55
C GLN A 104 22.32 -22.64 -12.19
N ASN A 105 23.03 -21.79 -12.94
CA ASN A 105 24.45 -21.48 -12.74
C ASN A 105 24.70 -20.37 -11.71
N GLU A 106 23.65 -19.72 -11.20
CA GLU A 106 23.80 -18.70 -10.18
C GLU A 106 23.93 -19.34 -8.78
N LYS A 107 24.92 -18.92 -7.99
CA LYS A 107 25.10 -19.37 -6.62
C LYS A 107 23.96 -18.87 -5.75
N VAL A 108 23.24 -19.79 -5.11
CA VAL A 108 22.13 -19.51 -4.20
C VAL A 108 22.54 -19.84 -2.77
N GLU A 109 22.77 -18.83 -1.96
CA GLU A 109 23.19 -18.99 -0.54
C GLU A 109 22.02 -18.84 0.43
N ILE A 110 21.07 -17.97 0.09
CA ILE A 110 19.91 -17.65 0.93
C ILE A 110 18.63 -17.96 0.16
N THR A 111 17.69 -18.61 0.81
CA THR A 111 16.37 -18.89 0.25
C THR A 111 15.28 -18.72 1.30
N THR A 112 14.24 -18.02 0.95
CA THR A 112 13.06 -17.76 1.78
C THR A 112 11.90 -18.61 1.27
N PRO A 113 11.30 -19.50 2.08
CA PRO A 113 10.11 -20.24 1.69
C PRO A 113 8.89 -19.32 1.60
N VAL A 114 7.90 -19.76 0.82
CA VAL A 114 6.69 -18.99 0.53
C VAL A 114 5.47 -19.66 1.12
N ILE A 115 4.57 -18.85 1.65
CA ILE A 115 3.26 -19.27 2.18
C ILE A 115 2.16 -18.66 1.31
N VAL A 116 1.06 -19.41 1.11
CA VAL A 116 -0.18 -18.87 0.56
C VAL A 116 -1.13 -18.58 1.72
N ALA A 117 -1.38 -17.30 1.95
CA ALA A 117 -2.40 -16.87 2.89
C ALA A 117 -3.74 -16.69 2.17
N TRP A 118 -4.82 -17.22 2.76
CA TRP A 118 -6.19 -17.13 2.23
C TRP A 118 -7.00 -16.19 3.10
N HIS A 119 -7.65 -15.21 2.48
CA HIS A 119 -8.58 -14.31 3.16
C HIS A 119 -9.77 -14.02 2.26
N ASN A 120 -11.00 -14.28 2.74
CA ASN A 120 -12.24 -14.07 1.99
C ASN A 120 -12.19 -14.69 0.56
N GLY A 121 -11.71 -15.92 0.43
CA GLY A 121 -11.59 -16.62 -0.84
C GLY A 121 -10.45 -16.15 -1.76
N LYS A 122 -9.74 -15.08 -1.40
CA LYS A 122 -8.59 -14.56 -2.16
C LYS A 122 -7.29 -15.10 -1.58
N SER A 123 -6.38 -15.54 -2.47
CA SER A 123 -5.03 -15.96 -2.09
C SER A 123 -4.05 -14.79 -2.13
N ARG A 124 -3.06 -14.81 -1.24
CA ARG A 124 -1.90 -13.92 -1.27
C ARG A 124 -0.62 -14.75 -1.11
N MET A 125 0.36 -14.51 -1.96
CA MET A 125 1.69 -15.07 -1.84
C MET A 125 2.53 -14.23 -0.88
N VAL A 126 3.07 -14.84 0.16
CA VAL A 126 3.87 -14.16 1.20
C VAL A 126 5.16 -14.92 1.42
N GLY A 127 6.32 -14.25 1.26
CA GLY A 127 7.62 -14.79 1.66
C GLY A 127 7.77 -14.83 3.19
N ASP A 128 8.21 -15.95 3.73
CA ASP A 128 8.49 -16.07 5.18
C ASP A 128 9.86 -15.47 5.53
N PHE A 129 9.94 -14.16 5.55
CA PHE A 129 11.15 -13.42 5.85
C PHE A 129 11.53 -13.37 7.34
N ARG A 130 10.84 -14.10 8.24
CA ARG A 130 11.11 -14.03 9.68
C ARG A 130 12.59 -14.33 10.02
N ALA A 131 13.15 -15.37 9.42
CA ALA A 131 14.57 -15.70 9.62
C ALA A 131 15.49 -14.58 9.13
N LEU A 132 15.26 -14.05 7.93
CA LEU A 132 16.01 -12.92 7.38
C LEU A 132 15.87 -11.65 8.24
N ASN A 133 14.66 -11.37 8.71
CA ASN A 133 14.37 -10.20 9.55
C ASN A 133 15.12 -10.23 10.89
N THR A 134 15.43 -11.42 11.43
CA THR A 134 16.22 -11.56 12.66
C THR A 134 17.64 -10.99 12.46
N TRP A 135 18.22 -11.18 11.27
CA TRP A 135 19.59 -10.73 10.92
C TRP A 135 19.64 -9.38 10.24
N THR A 136 18.48 -8.80 9.91
CA THR A 136 18.41 -7.48 9.32
C THR A 136 18.61 -6.41 10.40
N VAL A 137 19.56 -5.51 10.17
CA VAL A 137 19.75 -4.31 10.99
C VAL A 137 18.49 -3.47 10.97
N PRO A 138 17.85 -3.18 12.12
CA PRO A 138 16.64 -2.38 12.14
C PRO A 138 16.92 -0.94 11.73
N ASP A 139 16.14 -0.42 10.82
CA ASP A 139 16.09 0.99 10.53
C ASP A 139 15.24 1.68 11.62
N ARG A 140 15.77 2.75 12.20
CA ARG A 140 15.11 3.51 13.27
C ARG A 140 14.38 4.75 12.73
N TYR A 141 14.09 4.80 11.44
CA TYR A 141 13.37 5.92 10.87
C TYR A 141 11.97 6.05 11.51
N PRO A 142 11.61 7.23 12.05
CA PRO A 142 10.38 7.38 12.83
C PRO A 142 9.13 7.25 11.95
N ILE A 143 8.24 6.35 12.35
CA ILE A 143 6.89 6.26 11.76
C ILE A 143 5.96 7.10 12.66
N PRO A 144 5.14 8.01 12.12
CA PRO A 144 4.26 8.84 12.90
C PRO A 144 3.23 8.00 13.66
N LYS A 145 2.85 8.44 14.86
CA LYS A 145 1.77 7.80 15.61
C LYS A 145 0.42 8.10 14.93
N ILE A 146 -0.44 7.11 14.85
CA ILE A 146 -1.77 7.23 14.23
C ILE A 146 -2.56 8.40 14.84
N GLN A 147 -2.51 8.59 16.17
CA GLN A 147 -3.22 9.67 16.85
C GLN A 147 -2.81 11.06 16.34
N ILE A 148 -1.52 11.27 16.07
CA ILE A 148 -1.03 12.55 15.52
C ILE A 148 -1.61 12.78 14.13
N CYS A 149 -1.58 11.76 13.26
CA CYS A 149 -2.18 11.83 11.93
C CYS A 149 -3.68 12.14 12.02
N LEU A 150 -4.41 11.47 12.90
CA LEU A 150 -5.85 11.67 13.08
C LEU A 150 -6.19 13.07 13.58
N THR A 151 -5.39 13.62 14.50
CA THR A 151 -5.56 15.01 14.98
C THR A 151 -5.37 16.03 13.85
N GLN A 152 -4.42 15.81 12.95
CA GLN A 152 -4.23 16.69 11.78
C GLN A 152 -5.41 16.58 10.81
N ILE A 153 -5.89 15.36 10.53
CA ILE A 153 -7.01 15.12 9.62
C ILE A 153 -8.31 15.73 10.16
N SER A 154 -8.55 15.66 11.47
CA SER A 154 -9.79 16.15 12.11
C SER A 154 -10.01 17.66 12.00
N GLN A 155 -9.00 18.42 11.59
CA GLN A 155 -9.10 19.87 11.35
C GLN A 155 -9.49 20.21 9.89
N ALA A 156 -9.61 19.21 9.02
CA ALA A 156 -9.91 19.40 7.61
C ALA A 156 -11.41 19.32 7.32
N VAL A 157 -11.88 20.10 6.34
CA VAL A 157 -13.23 20.00 5.79
C VAL A 157 -13.25 19.06 4.59
N TYR A 158 -12.21 19.10 3.76
CA TYR A 158 -12.05 18.23 2.59
C TYR A 158 -10.86 17.32 2.77
N ILE A 159 -11.07 16.03 2.59
CA ILE A 159 -10.06 14.98 2.76
C ILE A 159 -9.99 14.14 1.49
N THR A 160 -8.79 13.92 0.98
CA THR A 160 -8.54 12.96 -0.10
C THR A 160 -7.54 11.92 0.35
N THR A 161 -7.83 10.64 0.12
CA THR A 161 -6.85 9.57 0.31
C THR A 161 -6.40 9.00 -1.03
N ILE A 162 -5.11 8.81 -1.15
CA ILE A 162 -4.43 8.29 -2.33
C ILE A 162 -3.64 7.05 -1.89
N ASP A 163 -3.98 5.88 -2.43
CA ASP A 163 -3.26 4.64 -2.19
C ASP A 163 -2.15 4.47 -3.24
N ALA A 164 -0.92 4.28 -2.80
CA ALA A 164 0.19 3.95 -3.67
C ALA A 164 0.03 2.52 -4.20
N ARG A 165 -0.22 2.37 -5.51
CA ARG A 165 -0.44 1.06 -6.14
C ARG A 165 0.73 0.11 -5.89
N LYS A 166 0.54 -0.94 -5.06
CA LYS A 166 1.60 -1.88 -4.67
C LYS A 166 2.85 -1.12 -4.17
N GLY A 167 2.68 -0.13 -3.27
CA GLY A 167 3.69 0.87 -2.90
C GLY A 167 5.09 0.31 -2.64
N PHE A 168 5.21 -0.83 -1.93
CA PHE A 168 6.50 -1.51 -1.70
C PHE A 168 7.17 -1.96 -3.01
N HIS A 169 6.42 -2.50 -3.96
CA HIS A 169 6.97 -2.94 -5.25
C HIS A 169 7.40 -1.79 -6.18
N GLN A 170 7.18 -0.54 -5.80
CA GLN A 170 7.67 0.59 -6.57
C GLN A 170 9.14 0.90 -6.33
N LYS A 171 9.74 0.38 -5.24
CA LYS A 171 11.18 0.48 -5.00
C LYS A 171 11.95 -0.67 -5.65
N VAL A 172 13.00 -0.34 -6.39
CA VAL A 172 13.93 -1.30 -6.98
C VAL A 172 14.90 -1.79 -5.91
N VAL A 173 15.22 -3.08 -5.94
CA VAL A 173 16.21 -3.67 -5.04
C VAL A 173 17.58 -3.68 -5.70
N THR A 174 18.61 -3.18 -5.03
CA THR A 174 19.98 -3.18 -5.54
C THR A 174 20.46 -4.61 -5.85
N PRO A 175 21.32 -4.81 -6.84
CA PRO A 175 21.85 -6.14 -7.20
C PRO A 175 22.42 -6.91 -5.99
N ARG A 176 23.10 -6.20 -5.08
CA ARG A 176 23.64 -6.79 -3.86
C ARG A 176 22.53 -7.30 -2.95
N ALA A 177 21.45 -6.53 -2.77
CA ALA A 177 20.35 -6.87 -1.88
C ALA A 177 19.47 -8.01 -2.42
N ARG A 178 19.38 -8.19 -3.75
CA ARG A 178 18.58 -9.27 -4.38
C ARG A 178 18.97 -10.64 -3.89
N ASN A 179 20.26 -10.88 -3.62
CA ASN A 179 20.75 -12.17 -3.12
C ASN A 179 20.10 -12.60 -1.80
N TYR A 180 19.66 -11.64 -0.98
CA TYR A 180 18.97 -11.90 0.29
C TYR A 180 17.46 -12.11 0.12
N LEU A 181 16.89 -11.69 -1.01
CA LEU A 181 15.46 -11.67 -1.27
C LEU A 181 15.04 -12.76 -2.27
N ARG A 182 15.70 -13.92 -2.21
CA ARG A 182 15.38 -15.07 -3.05
C ARG A 182 14.31 -15.93 -2.41
N LEU A 183 13.27 -16.21 -3.21
CA LEU A 183 12.17 -17.08 -2.85
C LEU A 183 12.41 -18.49 -3.36
N ILE A 184 12.05 -19.49 -2.56
CA ILE A 184 12.01 -20.88 -2.98
C ILE A 184 10.59 -21.44 -2.92
N VAL A 185 10.16 -22.02 -4.02
CA VAL A 185 8.86 -22.67 -4.20
C VAL A 185 9.05 -24.01 -4.92
N HIS A 186 8.00 -24.83 -5.00
CA HIS A 186 8.06 -26.15 -5.63
C HIS A 186 8.52 -26.12 -7.11
N CYS A 187 8.33 -25.00 -7.82
CA CYS A 187 8.67 -24.87 -9.24
C CYS A 187 9.98 -24.08 -9.50
N GLY A 188 10.76 -23.77 -8.45
CA GLY A 188 12.07 -23.16 -8.60
C GLY A 188 12.42 -22.07 -7.61
N VAL A 189 13.52 -21.37 -7.90
CA VAL A 189 14.01 -20.23 -7.12
C VAL A 189 13.80 -18.95 -7.93
N TYR A 190 13.29 -17.93 -7.27
CA TYR A 190 13.04 -16.61 -7.82
C TYR A 190 13.68 -15.55 -6.94
N GLU A 191 14.11 -14.43 -7.51
CA GLU A 191 14.61 -13.32 -6.71
C GLU A 191 13.79 -12.06 -6.95
N TYR A 192 13.57 -11.28 -5.90
CA TYR A 192 12.90 -10.00 -6.00
C TYR A 192 13.81 -8.95 -6.65
N LEU A 193 13.30 -8.32 -7.70
CA LEU A 193 13.87 -7.11 -8.31
C LEU A 193 13.32 -5.84 -7.65
N ARG A 194 12.18 -5.98 -6.97
CA ARG A 194 11.44 -4.92 -6.29
C ARG A 194 11.23 -5.27 -4.83
N MET A 195 11.13 -4.26 -3.96
CA MET A 195 10.97 -4.46 -2.52
C MET A 195 9.75 -5.30 -2.18
N PRO A 196 9.88 -6.46 -1.52
CA PRO A 196 8.74 -7.29 -1.14
C PRO A 196 8.07 -6.80 0.14
N PHE A 197 6.84 -7.27 0.35
CA PHE A 197 6.18 -7.19 1.64
C PHE A 197 6.84 -8.12 2.66
N GLY A 198 6.79 -7.74 3.94
CA GLY A 198 7.20 -8.59 5.05
C GLY A 198 8.68 -8.53 5.44
N ILE A 199 9.52 -7.79 4.74
CA ILE A 199 10.88 -7.48 5.22
C ILE A 199 10.85 -6.35 6.27
N LYS A 200 11.73 -6.45 7.28
CA LYS A 200 11.75 -5.63 8.49
C LYS A 200 11.74 -4.13 8.23
N ASN A 201 12.55 -3.67 7.30
CA ASN A 201 12.73 -2.24 7.03
C ASN A 201 11.88 -1.70 5.86
N ALA A 202 10.95 -2.49 5.30
CA ALA A 202 10.12 -2.04 4.19
C ALA A 202 9.27 -0.79 4.54
N PRO A 203 8.58 -0.73 5.71
CA PRO A 203 7.80 0.45 6.08
C PRO A 203 8.66 1.71 6.22
N SER A 204 9.82 1.62 6.87
CA SER A 204 10.76 2.75 7.03
C SER A 204 11.27 3.23 5.68
N ASN A 205 11.66 2.32 4.80
CA ASN A 205 12.13 2.64 3.47
C ASN A 205 11.06 3.32 2.61
N LEU A 206 9.81 2.89 2.72
CA LEU A 206 8.70 3.55 2.03
C LEU A 206 8.47 4.95 2.59
N LYS A 207 8.52 5.11 3.91
CA LYS A 207 8.38 6.43 4.57
C LYS A 207 9.49 7.40 4.17
N ILE A 208 10.74 6.94 4.11
CA ILE A 208 11.87 7.75 3.63
C ILE A 208 11.58 8.25 2.21
N MET A 209 11.22 7.35 1.29
CA MET A 209 10.88 7.70 -0.08
C MET A 209 9.78 8.75 -0.14
N MET A 210 8.70 8.57 0.63
CA MET A 210 7.59 9.53 0.64
C MET A 210 8.01 10.90 1.19
N ASN A 211 8.88 10.94 2.20
CA ASN A 211 9.40 12.19 2.75
C ASN A 211 10.32 12.92 1.76
N GLU A 212 11.05 12.19 0.92
CA GLU A 212 11.87 12.75 -0.15
C GLU A 212 11.02 13.32 -1.30
N ILE A 213 9.87 12.71 -1.58
CA ILE A 213 8.94 13.18 -2.62
C ILE A 213 8.18 14.43 -2.18
N PHE A 214 7.74 14.48 -0.92
CA PHE A 214 6.81 15.49 -0.40
C PHE A 214 7.35 16.30 0.78
N PRO A 215 8.60 16.81 0.75
CA PRO A 215 9.19 17.49 1.91
C PRO A 215 8.44 18.77 2.30
N GLU A 216 8.01 19.56 1.33
CA GLU A 216 7.31 20.83 1.52
C GLU A 216 5.89 20.63 2.06
N GLU A 217 5.12 19.74 1.43
CA GLU A 217 3.74 19.45 1.78
C GLU A 217 3.62 18.85 3.20
N LEU A 218 4.60 18.05 3.59
CA LEU A 218 4.71 17.51 4.95
C LEU A 218 5.07 18.60 5.96
N ALA A 219 6.00 19.50 5.61
CA ALA A 219 6.39 20.64 6.46
C ALA A 219 5.23 21.64 6.63
N GLU A 220 4.44 21.88 5.57
CA GLU A 220 3.22 22.70 5.63
C GLU A 220 2.10 22.05 6.46
N GLY A 221 2.19 20.75 6.78
CA GLY A 221 1.29 20.03 7.69
C GLY A 221 -0.07 19.65 7.15
N TRP A 222 -0.36 19.88 5.85
CA TRP A 222 -1.64 19.50 5.23
C TRP A 222 -1.60 18.14 4.51
N LEU A 223 -0.39 17.62 4.22
CA LEU A 223 -0.20 16.30 3.69
C LEU A 223 0.24 15.36 4.80
N ILE A 224 -0.43 14.24 4.91
CA ILE A 224 -0.14 13.22 5.91
C ILE A 224 0.18 11.93 5.17
N ILE A 225 1.27 11.27 5.54
CA ILE A 225 1.66 10.00 4.95
C ILE A 225 1.81 8.96 6.06
N TYR A 226 0.98 7.94 5.97
CA TYR A 226 1.03 6.80 6.87
C TYR A 226 1.25 5.51 6.08
N ILE A 227 2.47 5.02 6.08
CA ILE A 227 2.95 3.86 5.30
C ILE A 227 2.70 4.11 3.80
N ASP A 228 1.69 3.48 3.21
CA ASP A 228 1.30 3.59 1.79
C ASP A 228 0.12 4.53 1.52
N ASP A 229 -0.52 5.03 2.57
CA ASP A 229 -1.64 5.97 2.45
C ASP A 229 -1.15 7.43 2.44
N ILE A 230 -1.45 8.16 1.38
CA ILE A 230 -1.22 9.60 1.24
C ILE A 230 -2.55 10.29 1.48
N ILE A 231 -2.62 11.18 2.47
CA ILE A 231 -3.85 11.87 2.87
C ILE A 231 -3.65 13.37 2.73
N ALA A 232 -4.40 13.98 1.82
CA ALA A 232 -4.40 15.43 1.62
C ALA A 232 -5.61 16.05 2.33
N CYS A 233 -5.36 17.09 3.11
CA CYS A 233 -6.32 17.79 3.95
C CYS A 233 -6.44 19.25 3.56
N SER A 234 -7.66 19.85 3.59
CA SER A 234 -7.90 21.26 3.25
C SER A 234 -9.14 21.80 3.95
N LYS A 235 -9.20 23.11 4.14
CA LYS A 235 -10.35 23.79 4.74
C LYS A 235 -11.35 24.28 3.69
N THR A 236 -10.88 24.68 2.52
CA THR A 236 -11.72 25.15 1.41
C THR A 236 -11.56 24.24 0.21
N TRP A 237 -12.55 24.26 -0.70
CA TRP A 237 -12.50 23.47 -1.92
C TRP A 237 -11.40 23.91 -2.87
N GLN A 238 -11.21 25.23 -3.07
CA GLN A 238 -10.17 25.73 -3.95
C GLN A 238 -8.79 25.32 -3.48
N GLU A 239 -8.51 25.49 -2.18
CA GLU A 239 -7.27 25.02 -1.56
C GLU A 239 -7.07 23.50 -1.77
N HIS A 240 -8.16 22.72 -1.73
CA HIS A 240 -8.12 21.27 -1.90
C HIS A 240 -7.68 20.88 -3.32
N VAL A 241 -8.26 21.54 -4.34
CA VAL A 241 -7.91 21.32 -5.75
C VAL A 241 -6.44 21.68 -6.00
N ASP A 242 -5.97 22.83 -5.49
CA ASP A 242 -4.59 23.28 -5.64
C ASP A 242 -3.60 22.29 -4.97
N ARG A 243 -3.90 21.84 -3.74
CA ARG A 243 -3.10 20.84 -3.02
C ARG A 243 -3.05 19.50 -3.74
N LEU A 244 -4.18 19.02 -4.25
CA LEU A 244 -4.24 17.80 -5.06
C LEU A 244 -3.42 17.92 -6.34
N SER A 245 -3.47 19.07 -7.02
CA SER A 245 -2.64 19.32 -8.19
C SER A 245 -1.16 19.20 -7.87
N ARG A 246 -0.70 19.78 -6.75
CA ARG A 246 0.70 19.64 -6.28
C ARG A 246 1.08 18.19 -6.03
N VAL A 247 0.24 17.43 -5.31
CA VAL A 247 0.49 16.01 -5.01
C VAL A 247 0.58 15.20 -6.30
N LEU A 248 -0.36 15.36 -7.22
CA LEU A 248 -0.38 14.61 -8.47
C LEU A 248 0.80 14.97 -9.39
N THR A 249 1.22 16.23 -9.41
CA THR A 249 2.41 16.68 -10.13
C THR A 249 3.67 16.02 -9.59
N LYS A 250 3.83 15.96 -8.26
CA LYS A 250 4.99 15.29 -7.64
C LYS A 250 4.97 13.79 -7.86
N ILE A 251 3.82 13.13 -7.73
CA ILE A 251 3.66 11.70 -8.07
C ILE A 251 4.08 11.44 -9.52
N HIS A 252 3.65 12.31 -10.44
CA HIS A 252 4.00 12.21 -11.85
C HIS A 252 5.50 12.41 -12.09
N SER A 253 6.11 13.45 -11.52
CA SER A 253 7.52 13.80 -11.73
C SER A 253 8.49 12.69 -11.30
N VAL A 254 8.12 11.92 -10.28
CA VAL A 254 8.90 10.77 -9.78
C VAL A 254 8.41 9.43 -10.33
N ASN A 255 7.46 9.46 -11.28
CA ASN A 255 6.87 8.28 -11.89
C ASN A 255 6.29 7.25 -10.91
N MET A 256 5.79 7.71 -9.78
CA MET A 256 5.12 6.86 -8.80
C MET A 256 3.74 6.44 -9.32
N LYS A 257 3.33 5.19 -9.06
CA LYS A 257 2.01 4.66 -9.45
C LYS A 257 1.02 4.80 -8.32
N ALA A 258 -0.09 5.45 -8.60
CA ALA A 258 -1.22 5.54 -7.69
C ALA A 258 -2.40 4.66 -8.16
N SER A 259 -3.23 4.22 -7.23
CA SER A 259 -4.35 3.29 -7.49
C SER A 259 -5.67 4.04 -7.55
N LEU A 260 -6.13 4.45 -8.72
CA LEU A 260 -7.41 5.14 -8.89
C LEU A 260 -8.62 4.40 -8.27
N LYS A 261 -8.60 3.06 -8.21
CA LYS A 261 -9.68 2.27 -7.63
C LYS A 261 -9.88 2.48 -6.12
N LYS A 262 -8.86 3.00 -5.44
CA LYS A 262 -8.85 3.23 -4.00
C LYS A 262 -8.75 4.72 -3.63
N PHE A 263 -8.91 5.57 -4.60
CA PHE A 263 -8.97 7.00 -4.36
C PHE A 263 -10.31 7.40 -3.76
N HIS A 264 -10.26 8.20 -2.72
CA HIS A 264 -11.41 8.86 -2.14
C HIS A 264 -11.17 10.36 -2.18
N PHE A 265 -11.90 11.07 -3.02
CA PHE A 265 -11.65 12.48 -3.32
C PHE A 265 -12.64 13.43 -2.65
N GLY A 266 -12.11 14.42 -1.92
CA GLY A 266 -12.87 15.56 -1.43
C GLY A 266 -14.00 15.20 -0.47
N PHE A 267 -13.84 14.16 0.34
CA PHE A 267 -14.84 13.75 1.32
C PHE A 267 -14.81 14.66 2.54
N GLU A 268 -15.98 15.01 3.05
CA GLU A 268 -16.13 15.66 4.35
C GLU A 268 -16.08 14.65 5.50
N GLU A 269 -16.32 13.36 5.24
CA GLU A 269 -16.21 12.23 6.17
C GLU A 269 -15.62 11.01 5.45
N LEU A 270 -14.59 10.41 6.01
CA LEU A 270 -13.86 9.30 5.38
C LEU A 270 -13.38 8.28 6.42
N ASN A 271 -13.35 7.00 6.03
CA ASN A 271 -12.62 5.97 6.77
C ASN A 271 -11.13 6.07 6.44
N ALA A 272 -10.34 6.59 7.37
CA ALA A 272 -8.90 6.69 7.25
C ALA A 272 -8.23 6.04 8.46
N LEU A 273 -7.17 5.26 8.23
CA LEU A 273 -6.38 4.60 9.27
C LEU A 273 -7.23 3.76 10.26
N GLY A 274 -8.34 3.20 9.78
CA GLY A 274 -9.27 2.41 10.59
C GLY A 274 -10.18 3.22 11.52
N HIS A 275 -10.30 4.51 11.29
CA HIS A 275 -11.21 5.42 12.01
C HIS A 275 -12.09 6.16 10.99
N VAL A 276 -13.28 6.54 11.45
CA VAL A 276 -14.15 7.47 10.71
C VAL A 276 -13.71 8.88 11.09
N VAL A 277 -13.20 9.63 10.14
CA VAL A 277 -12.73 10.99 10.35
C VAL A 277 -13.62 11.96 9.60
N SER A 278 -14.14 12.96 10.28
CA SER A 278 -14.80 14.11 9.68
C SER A 278 -14.21 15.39 10.28
N GLY A 279 -14.36 16.53 9.61
CA GLY A 279 -13.82 17.83 10.06
C GLY A 279 -14.30 18.30 11.44
N LEU A 280 -15.17 17.54 12.14
CA LEU A 280 -15.74 17.86 13.44
C LEU A 280 -15.70 16.67 14.41
N SER A 281 -15.39 15.47 13.98
CA SER A 281 -15.43 14.29 14.83
C SER A 281 -14.45 13.20 14.40
N LEU A 282 -13.94 12.49 15.39
CA LEU A 282 -13.18 11.27 15.22
C LEU A 282 -14.01 10.11 15.79
N GLY A 283 -14.42 9.20 14.93
CA GLY A 283 -15.20 8.02 15.29
C GLY A 283 -14.45 6.72 15.05
N ILE A 284 -14.88 5.66 15.69
CA ILE A 284 -14.38 4.30 15.42
C ILE A 284 -15.21 3.70 14.27
N GLU A 285 -14.58 2.98 13.39
CA GLU A 285 -15.26 2.29 12.29
C GLU A 285 -16.33 1.32 12.84
N LYS A 286 -17.57 1.43 12.31
CA LYS A 286 -18.73 0.64 12.78
C LYS A 286 -18.47 -0.86 12.79
N ASN A 287 -17.72 -1.36 11.82
CA ASN A 287 -17.36 -2.79 11.73
C ASN A 287 -16.46 -3.22 12.90
N LYS A 288 -15.57 -2.36 13.38
CA LYS A 288 -14.72 -2.64 14.55
C LYS A 288 -15.56 -2.66 15.83
N VAL A 289 -16.47 -1.71 15.96
CA VAL A 289 -17.41 -1.67 17.09
C VAL A 289 -18.30 -2.92 17.09
N ALA A 290 -18.89 -3.28 15.94
CA ALA A 290 -19.68 -4.50 15.80
C ALA A 290 -18.87 -5.77 16.14
N ALA A 291 -17.61 -5.84 15.71
CA ALA A 291 -16.74 -6.98 16.01
C ALA A 291 -16.44 -7.12 17.52
N VAL A 292 -16.43 -6.03 18.29
CA VAL A 292 -16.34 -6.07 19.76
C VAL A 292 -17.61 -6.64 20.37
N PHE A 293 -18.78 -6.16 19.94
CA PHE A 293 -20.07 -6.64 20.46
C PHE A 293 -20.39 -8.09 20.10
N LEU A 294 -19.89 -8.58 18.97
CA LEU A 294 -20.08 -9.96 18.51
C LEU A 294 -19.13 -10.97 19.17
N LYS A 295 -18.19 -10.52 20.00
CA LYS A 295 -17.31 -11.45 20.70
C LYS A 295 -18.07 -12.19 21.80
N PRO A 296 -17.91 -13.54 21.89
CA PRO A 296 -18.47 -14.31 22.97
C PRO A 296 -17.86 -13.92 24.32
N MET A 297 -18.55 -14.29 25.39
CA MET A 297 -18.07 -14.04 26.76
C MET A 297 -16.70 -14.66 26.99
N LEU A 298 -15.75 -13.87 27.48
CA LEU A 298 -14.36 -14.29 27.68
C LEU A 298 -14.26 -15.27 28.86
N GLN A 299 -13.72 -16.46 28.64
CA GLN A 299 -13.72 -17.56 29.61
C GLN A 299 -12.37 -17.80 30.27
N ASN A 300 -11.28 -17.29 29.69
CA ASN A 300 -9.95 -17.57 30.21
C ASN A 300 -8.98 -16.39 30.01
N LYS A 301 -7.85 -16.44 30.75
CA LYS A 301 -6.80 -15.39 30.72
C LYS A 301 -6.28 -15.09 29.31
N LYS A 302 -6.13 -16.12 28.46
CA LYS A 302 -5.61 -15.98 27.08
C LYS A 302 -6.60 -15.22 26.19
N GLU A 303 -7.90 -15.47 26.37
CA GLU A 303 -8.95 -14.75 25.64
C GLU A 303 -9.05 -13.30 26.10
N ILE A 304 -8.90 -13.04 27.40
CA ILE A 304 -8.83 -11.68 27.94
C ILE A 304 -7.64 -10.92 27.35
N GLN A 305 -6.45 -11.54 27.34
CA GLN A 305 -5.26 -10.94 26.74
C GLN A 305 -5.45 -10.65 25.25
N SER A 306 -6.03 -11.60 24.51
CA SER A 306 -6.36 -11.42 23.08
C SER A 306 -7.37 -10.31 22.86
N PHE A 307 -8.37 -10.18 23.75
CA PHE A 307 -9.36 -9.12 23.68
C PHE A 307 -8.77 -7.74 23.98
N LEU A 308 -7.93 -7.63 25.02
CA LEU A 308 -7.24 -6.38 25.35
C LEU A 308 -6.32 -5.94 24.21
N ALA A 309 -5.57 -6.88 23.59
CA ALA A 309 -4.77 -6.57 22.41
C ALA A 309 -5.62 -6.14 21.21
N PHE A 310 -6.80 -6.71 21.05
CA PHE A 310 -7.75 -6.36 19.98
C PHE A 310 -8.43 -5.01 20.23
N SER A 311 -8.80 -4.69 21.46
CA SER A 311 -9.50 -3.46 21.84
C SER A 311 -8.57 -2.27 22.10
N GLY A 312 -7.29 -2.52 22.35
CA GLY A 312 -6.27 -1.50 22.59
C GLY A 312 -5.70 -0.84 21.33
N TYR A 313 -6.37 -1.02 20.23
CA TYR A 313 -6.00 -0.45 18.93
C TYR A 313 -6.54 0.98 18.79
#